data_111b260c494c39c32f96b4dca6044a24
#
_entry.id   111b260c494c39c32f96b4dca6044a24
#
_cell.length_a   1.000
_cell.length_b   1.000
_cell.length_c   1.000
_cell.angle_alpha   90.00
_cell.angle_beta   90.00
_cell.angle_gamma   90.00
#
_symmetry.space_group_name_H-M   'P 1'
#
loop_
_entity.id
_entity.type
_entity.pdbx_description
1 polymer ?
#
loop_
_entity_poly.entity_id
_entity_poly.type
_entity_poly.pdbx_seq_one_letter_code
_entity_poly.pdbx_strand_id
1 'polypeptide(L)'
;SIETIRKLPKMYFTNITGGEPFIRTDLKEIVRELYKKSDRIVISTNGFFTDRIVDLCKEFPQIGIRISIEGLEQTNNEIRGLQDGYQRGYKTLKTLRKMGMKDVGFGMTVQDKNAPDLVPLYKISDKMGMEFATASLHNSFYFVEAKNIIHDRPMVAKNFENLVNELLRSNSPKKWFRAYFNHGLINYI
;
A
#
# COMPACT_ATOMS: atom_id res chain seq x y z
N SER A 1 0.14 21.86 -6.07
CA SER A 1 -0.97 22.46 -6.85
C SER A 1 -1.05 21.83 -8.23
N ILE A 2 -2.18 21.97 -8.91
CA ILE A 2 -2.36 21.50 -10.31
C ILE A 2 -1.32 22.17 -11.24
N GLU A 3 -1.04 23.41 -11.02
CA GLU A 3 -0.01 24.14 -11.79
C GLU A 3 1.37 23.50 -11.66
N THR A 4 1.73 23.03 -10.45
CA THR A 4 2.97 22.28 -10.22
C THR A 4 2.98 20.96 -11.01
N ILE A 5 1.85 20.24 -11.02
CA ILE A 5 1.72 18.97 -11.75
C ILE A 5 1.93 19.18 -13.25
N ARG A 6 1.41 20.25 -13.82
CA ARG A 6 1.59 20.59 -15.24
C ARG A 6 3.05 20.78 -15.65
N LYS A 7 3.92 21.20 -14.71
CA LYS A 7 5.36 21.39 -14.91
C LYS A 7 6.18 20.08 -14.80
N LEU A 8 5.57 18.98 -14.30
CA LEU A 8 6.26 17.71 -14.17
C LEU A 8 6.60 17.12 -15.55
N PRO A 9 7.76 16.43 -15.67
CA PRO A 9 8.08 15.66 -16.86
C PRO A 9 7.11 14.48 -17.04
N LYS A 10 7.19 13.80 -18.18
CA LYS A 10 6.53 12.50 -18.34
C LYS A 10 7.19 11.46 -17.43
N MET A 11 6.37 10.62 -16.81
CA MET A 11 6.78 9.60 -15.85
C MET A 11 6.09 8.28 -16.20
N TYR A 12 6.77 7.18 -16.01
CA TYR A 12 6.16 5.86 -16.13
C TYR A 12 5.19 5.57 -14.99
N PHE A 13 5.55 5.99 -13.76
CA PHE A 13 4.82 5.66 -12.54
C PHE A 13 4.73 6.86 -11.59
N THR A 14 3.55 7.05 -11.01
CA THR A 14 3.31 8.03 -9.95
C THR A 14 2.58 7.37 -8.79
N ASN A 15 3.12 7.53 -7.59
CA ASN A 15 2.42 7.17 -6.35
C ASN A 15 1.89 8.45 -5.68
N ILE A 16 0.58 8.52 -5.49
CA ILE A 16 -0.06 9.57 -4.70
C ILE A 16 -0.17 9.05 -3.27
N THR A 17 0.50 9.76 -2.38
CA THR A 17 0.52 9.46 -0.96
C THR A 17 0.50 10.79 -0.18
N GLY A 18 0.65 10.73 1.11
CA GLY A 18 0.67 11.88 2.01
C GLY A 18 0.01 11.50 3.32
N GLY A 19 -0.64 12.42 4.02
CA GLY A 19 -1.47 12.04 5.16
C GLY A 19 -2.61 11.12 4.71
N GLU A 20 -3.66 11.69 4.14
CA GLU A 20 -4.74 10.92 3.51
C GLU A 20 -5.21 11.64 2.24
N PRO A 21 -4.94 11.07 1.04
CA PRO A 21 -5.28 11.73 -0.22
C PRO A 21 -6.77 12.02 -0.39
N PHE A 22 -7.64 11.15 0.12
CA PHE A 22 -9.09 11.29 -0.03
C PHE A 22 -9.74 12.34 0.86
N ILE A 23 -8.97 13.06 1.69
CA ILE A 23 -9.44 14.30 2.35
C ILE A 23 -9.51 15.44 1.35
N ARG A 24 -8.68 15.45 0.30
CA ARG A 24 -8.64 16.50 -0.70
C ARG A 24 -9.89 16.49 -1.57
N THR A 25 -10.49 17.66 -1.74
CA THR A 25 -11.67 17.86 -2.60
C THR A 25 -11.32 17.91 -4.09
N ASP A 26 -10.08 18.28 -4.42
CA ASP A 26 -9.56 18.40 -5.79
C ASP A 26 -8.78 17.15 -6.28
N LEU A 27 -8.86 16.01 -5.56
CA LEU A 27 -8.11 14.81 -5.90
C LEU A 27 -8.42 14.28 -7.31
N LYS A 28 -9.66 14.36 -7.77
CA LYS A 28 -10.06 13.95 -9.14
C LYS A 28 -9.36 14.79 -10.20
N GLU A 29 -9.27 16.09 -9.99
CA GLU A 29 -8.58 16.99 -10.91
C GLU A 29 -7.08 16.71 -10.93
N ILE A 30 -6.48 16.45 -9.77
CA ILE A 30 -5.09 16.05 -9.63
C ILE A 30 -4.82 14.76 -10.41
N VAL A 31 -5.65 13.75 -10.27
CA VAL A 31 -5.51 12.46 -10.97
C VAL A 31 -5.63 12.67 -12.48
N ARG A 32 -6.61 13.49 -12.93
CA ARG A 32 -6.80 13.80 -14.35
C ARG A 32 -5.59 14.51 -14.97
N GLU A 33 -4.98 15.47 -14.26
CA GLU A 33 -3.76 16.13 -14.72
C GLU A 33 -2.55 15.20 -14.70
N LEU A 34 -2.44 14.34 -13.68
CA LEU A 34 -1.36 13.35 -13.60
C LEU A 34 -1.42 12.29 -14.71
N TYR A 35 -2.60 11.88 -15.18
CA TYR A 35 -2.71 10.97 -16.33
C TYR A 35 -2.21 11.56 -17.65
N LYS A 36 -2.05 12.88 -17.74
CA LYS A 36 -1.37 13.52 -18.87
C LYS A 36 0.16 13.36 -18.81
N LYS A 37 0.68 12.97 -17.66
CA LYS A 37 2.11 12.92 -17.33
C LYS A 37 2.61 11.52 -16.93
N SER A 38 1.72 10.62 -16.53
CA SER A 38 2.08 9.32 -15.95
C SER A 38 1.27 8.20 -16.58
N ASP A 39 1.93 7.13 -16.99
CA ASP A 39 1.29 5.96 -17.60
C ASP A 39 0.54 5.13 -16.55
N ARG A 40 1.07 5.09 -15.31
CA ARG A 40 0.46 4.38 -14.20
C ARG A 40 0.42 5.24 -12.95
N ILE A 41 -0.76 5.33 -12.34
CA ILE A 41 -0.97 6.04 -11.07
C ILE A 41 -1.47 5.05 -10.03
N VAL A 42 -0.88 5.09 -8.83
CA VAL A 42 -1.32 4.34 -7.66
C VAL A 42 -1.59 5.34 -6.53
N ILE A 43 -2.67 5.14 -5.79
CA ILE A 43 -2.99 5.92 -4.59
C ILE A 43 -2.86 5.02 -3.38
N SER A 44 -2.05 5.47 -2.41
CA SER A 44 -1.96 4.86 -1.08
C SER A 44 -2.90 5.60 -0.13
N THR A 45 -3.81 4.88 0.54
CA THR A 45 -4.87 5.45 1.38
C THR A 45 -5.15 4.57 2.58
N ASN A 46 -5.66 5.16 3.66
CA ASN A 46 -6.15 4.40 4.82
C ASN A 46 -7.45 3.60 4.53
N GLY A 47 -8.12 3.87 3.41
CA GLY A 47 -9.30 3.15 2.98
C GLY A 47 -10.61 3.54 3.68
N PHE A 48 -10.64 4.59 4.49
CA PHE A 48 -11.83 4.96 5.28
C PHE A 48 -12.91 5.68 4.48
N PHE A 49 -12.53 6.34 3.41
CA PHE A 49 -13.44 7.09 2.54
C PHE A 49 -13.96 6.23 1.40
N THR A 50 -14.54 5.06 1.70
CA THR A 50 -14.98 4.07 0.71
C THR A 50 -15.75 4.70 -0.45
N ASP A 51 -16.72 5.56 -0.18
CA ASP A 51 -17.58 6.16 -1.21
C ASP A 51 -16.78 7.09 -2.15
N ARG A 52 -15.86 7.89 -1.59
CA ARG A 52 -14.98 8.76 -2.39
C ARG A 52 -14.00 7.96 -3.22
N ILE A 53 -13.48 6.85 -2.67
CA ILE A 53 -12.59 5.93 -3.38
C ILE A 53 -13.32 5.28 -4.55
N VAL A 54 -14.53 4.77 -4.30
CA VAL A 54 -15.41 4.17 -5.32
C VAL A 54 -15.73 5.18 -6.42
N ASP A 55 -16.08 6.40 -6.05
CA ASP A 55 -16.43 7.47 -7.00
C ASP A 55 -15.23 7.87 -7.87
N LEU A 56 -14.01 7.93 -7.32
CA LEU A 56 -12.79 8.14 -8.08
C LEU A 56 -12.55 6.95 -9.05
N CYS A 57 -12.68 5.72 -8.57
CA CYS A 57 -12.43 4.52 -9.37
C CYS A 57 -13.43 4.33 -10.51
N LYS A 58 -14.66 4.83 -10.40
CA LYS A 58 -15.62 4.86 -11.51
C LYS A 58 -15.14 5.74 -12.65
N GLU A 59 -14.52 6.87 -12.34
CA GLU A 59 -13.97 7.79 -13.34
C GLU A 59 -12.64 7.30 -13.92
N PHE A 60 -11.81 6.65 -13.08
CA PHE A 60 -10.48 6.17 -13.46
C PHE A 60 -10.33 4.66 -13.16
N PRO A 61 -10.97 3.77 -13.94
CA PRO A 61 -10.97 2.34 -13.66
C PRO A 61 -9.61 1.65 -13.76
N GLN A 62 -8.62 2.30 -14.36
CA GLN A 62 -7.25 1.82 -14.48
C GLN A 62 -6.35 2.21 -13.29
N ILE A 63 -6.85 3.07 -12.36
CA ILE A 63 -6.04 3.53 -11.24
C ILE A 63 -5.73 2.41 -10.26
N GLY A 64 -4.51 2.40 -9.74
CA GLY A 64 -4.13 1.50 -8.66
C GLY A 64 -4.53 2.05 -7.29
N ILE A 65 -5.07 1.19 -6.42
CA ILE A 65 -5.39 1.55 -5.03
C ILE A 65 -4.67 0.61 -4.08
N ARG A 66 -3.93 1.17 -3.14
CA ARG A 66 -3.31 0.44 -2.02
C ARG A 66 -3.93 0.91 -0.73
N ILE A 67 -4.64 0.00 -0.07
CA ILE A 67 -5.21 0.25 1.26
C ILE A 67 -4.16 -0.12 2.30
N SER A 68 -3.83 0.84 3.15
CA SER A 68 -2.88 0.62 4.23
C SER A 68 -3.52 -0.25 5.32
N ILE A 69 -3.05 -1.50 5.43
CA ILE A 69 -3.42 -2.46 6.47
C ILE A 69 -2.13 -2.99 7.08
N GLU A 70 -1.92 -2.71 8.36
CA GLU A 70 -0.66 -2.89 9.04
C GLU A 70 -0.53 -4.23 9.79
N GLY A 71 -1.36 -5.21 9.46
CA GLY A 71 -1.36 -6.53 10.09
C GLY A 71 -2.73 -7.19 10.09
N LEU A 72 -2.90 -8.24 10.87
CA LEU A 72 -4.20 -8.82 11.16
C LEU A 72 -5.03 -7.84 12.00
N GLU A 73 -6.30 -8.14 12.21
CA GLU A 73 -7.28 -7.22 12.79
C GLU A 73 -6.80 -6.53 14.07
N GLN A 74 -6.36 -7.29 15.06
CA GLN A 74 -5.91 -6.75 16.33
C GLN A 74 -4.68 -5.85 16.14
N THR A 75 -3.64 -6.36 15.49
CA THR A 75 -2.39 -5.62 15.26
C THR A 75 -2.62 -4.35 14.46
N ASN A 76 -3.45 -4.43 13.40
CA ASN A 76 -3.79 -3.26 12.59
C ASN A 76 -4.50 -2.20 13.41
N ASN A 77 -5.51 -2.60 14.19
CA ASN A 77 -6.32 -1.67 14.97
C ASN A 77 -5.51 -0.98 16.06
N GLU A 78 -4.60 -1.71 16.69
CA GLU A 78 -3.66 -1.15 17.67
C GLU A 78 -2.67 -0.15 17.04
N ILE A 79 -2.06 -0.49 15.88
CA ILE A 79 -1.11 0.40 15.19
C ILE A 79 -1.82 1.66 14.68
N ARG A 80 -3.04 1.51 14.14
CA ARG A 80 -3.84 2.62 13.61
C ARG A 80 -4.54 3.45 14.67
N GLY A 81 -4.61 2.95 15.92
CA GLY A 81 -5.34 3.60 17.01
C GLY A 81 -6.85 3.64 16.78
N LEU A 82 -7.42 2.67 16.05
CA LEU A 82 -8.82 2.62 15.65
C LEU A 82 -9.38 1.22 15.84
N GLN A 83 -10.49 1.08 16.57
CA GLN A 83 -11.08 -0.24 16.88
C GLN A 83 -11.63 -0.99 15.65
N ASP A 84 -11.99 -0.27 14.58
CA ASP A 84 -12.60 -0.83 13.37
C ASP A 84 -11.77 -0.53 12.10
N GLY A 85 -10.51 -0.13 12.26
CA GLY A 85 -9.63 0.27 11.16
C GLY A 85 -9.42 -0.84 10.14
N TYR A 86 -9.22 -2.08 10.60
CA TYR A 86 -9.08 -3.25 9.74
C TYR A 86 -10.36 -3.51 8.93
N GLN A 87 -11.51 -3.53 9.59
CA GLN A 87 -12.80 -3.82 8.95
C GLN A 87 -13.15 -2.79 7.89
N ARG A 88 -12.88 -1.50 8.13
CA ARG A 88 -13.09 -0.42 7.15
C ARG A 88 -12.21 -0.60 5.92
N GLY A 89 -10.91 -0.76 6.11
CA GLY A 89 -9.97 -0.99 5.01
C GLY A 89 -10.32 -2.25 4.20
N TYR A 90 -10.63 -3.34 4.90
CA TYR A 90 -11.01 -4.61 4.28
C TYR A 90 -12.34 -4.53 3.52
N LYS A 91 -13.33 -3.80 4.05
CA LYS A 91 -14.59 -3.50 3.36
C LYS A 91 -14.33 -2.76 2.04
N THR A 92 -13.48 -1.73 2.08
CA THR A 92 -13.12 -0.97 0.89
C THR A 92 -12.44 -1.85 -0.15
N LEU A 93 -11.46 -2.69 0.24
CA LEU A 93 -10.82 -3.66 -0.66
C LEU A 93 -11.85 -4.58 -1.34
N LYS A 94 -12.76 -5.18 -0.57
CA LYS A 94 -13.82 -6.03 -1.10
C LYS A 94 -14.74 -5.30 -2.08
N THR A 95 -15.08 -4.06 -1.76
CA THR A 95 -15.94 -3.22 -2.62
C THR A 95 -15.27 -2.97 -3.96
N LEU A 96 -14.01 -2.54 -3.96
CA LEU A 96 -13.24 -2.28 -5.18
C LEU A 96 -13.06 -3.56 -6.03
N ARG A 97 -12.83 -4.70 -5.38
CA ARG A 97 -12.72 -5.99 -6.08
C ARG A 97 -14.04 -6.40 -6.74
N LYS A 98 -15.16 -6.21 -6.04
CA LYS A 98 -16.51 -6.46 -6.60
C LYS A 98 -16.83 -5.56 -7.79
N MET A 99 -16.29 -4.35 -7.83
CA MET A 99 -16.40 -3.43 -8.96
C MET A 99 -15.56 -3.85 -10.17
N GLY A 100 -14.74 -4.90 -10.07
CA GLY A 100 -13.88 -5.36 -11.15
C GLY A 100 -12.55 -4.60 -11.27
N MET A 101 -12.18 -3.80 -10.26
CA MET A 101 -10.87 -3.13 -10.24
C MET A 101 -9.74 -4.14 -10.25
N LYS A 102 -8.78 -3.95 -11.18
CA LYS A 102 -7.67 -4.91 -11.40
C LYS A 102 -6.45 -4.61 -10.54
N ASP A 103 -6.10 -3.33 -10.35
CA ASP A 103 -4.90 -2.89 -9.61
C ASP A 103 -5.27 -2.44 -8.20
N VAL A 104 -5.75 -3.38 -7.38
CA VAL A 104 -6.15 -3.15 -5.99
C VAL A 104 -5.34 -4.05 -5.06
N GLY A 105 -4.95 -3.54 -3.91
CA GLY A 105 -4.20 -4.35 -2.96
C GLY A 105 -3.97 -3.70 -1.60
N PHE A 106 -3.24 -4.46 -0.81
CA PHE A 106 -2.82 -4.08 0.53
C PHE A 106 -1.49 -3.32 0.47
N GLY A 107 -1.29 -2.41 1.39
CA GLY A 107 0.00 -1.81 1.72
C GLY A 107 0.31 -2.04 3.20
N MET A 108 1.52 -2.48 3.52
CA MET A 108 1.95 -2.74 4.89
C MET A 108 3.34 -2.14 5.12
N THR A 109 3.47 -1.31 6.16
CA THR A 109 4.76 -0.85 6.66
C THR A 109 5.19 -1.73 7.81
N VAL A 110 6.21 -2.57 7.58
CA VAL A 110 6.65 -3.60 8.52
C VAL A 110 7.52 -3.00 9.60
N GLN A 111 7.20 -3.29 10.84
CA GLN A 111 7.90 -2.92 12.06
C GLN A 111 7.84 -4.08 13.08
N ASP A 112 8.48 -3.92 14.25
CA ASP A 112 8.54 -4.97 15.28
C ASP A 112 7.17 -5.58 15.60
N LYS A 113 6.16 -4.74 15.80
CA LYS A 113 4.83 -5.16 16.27
C LYS A 113 4.09 -6.00 15.24
N ASN A 114 4.26 -5.73 13.95
CA ASN A 114 3.45 -6.37 12.90
C ASN A 114 4.23 -7.35 12.02
N ALA A 115 5.54 -7.45 12.18
CA ALA A 115 6.35 -8.39 11.40
C ALA A 115 5.81 -9.84 11.46
N PRO A 116 5.31 -10.38 12.59
CA PRO A 116 4.70 -11.71 12.62
C PRO A 116 3.46 -11.86 11.72
N ASP A 117 2.75 -10.77 11.45
CA ASP A 117 1.54 -10.78 10.61
C ASP A 117 1.84 -10.67 9.11
N LEU A 118 3.10 -10.45 8.73
CA LEU A 118 3.50 -10.19 7.34
C LEU A 118 3.09 -11.31 6.38
N VAL A 119 3.45 -12.55 6.69
CA VAL A 119 3.08 -13.72 5.86
C VAL A 119 1.59 -14.04 5.97
N PRO A 120 0.96 -14.07 7.16
CA PRO A 120 -0.50 -14.23 7.28
C PRO A 120 -1.31 -13.23 6.45
N LEU A 121 -0.96 -11.93 6.50
CA LEU A 121 -1.65 -10.90 5.74
C LEU A 121 -1.41 -11.05 4.22
N TYR A 122 -0.19 -11.38 3.81
CA TYR A 122 0.11 -11.72 2.42
C TYR A 122 -0.78 -12.85 1.91
N LYS A 123 -0.94 -13.94 2.67
CA LYS A 123 -1.80 -15.07 2.28
C LYS A 123 -3.27 -14.66 2.10
N ILE A 124 -3.76 -13.75 2.93
CA ILE A 124 -5.11 -13.19 2.77
C ILE A 124 -5.20 -12.41 1.44
N SER A 125 -4.23 -11.52 1.18
CA SER A 125 -4.16 -10.74 -0.06
C SER A 125 -4.09 -11.64 -1.29
N ASP A 126 -3.23 -12.66 -1.26
CA ASP A 126 -3.03 -13.63 -2.35
C ASP A 126 -4.31 -14.43 -2.65
N LYS A 127 -4.99 -14.93 -1.61
CA LYS A 127 -6.27 -15.61 -1.73
C LYS A 127 -7.36 -14.73 -2.35
N MET A 128 -7.29 -13.41 -2.13
CA MET A 128 -8.21 -12.43 -2.74
C MET A 128 -7.79 -12.06 -4.18
N GLY A 129 -6.66 -12.56 -4.68
CA GLY A 129 -6.09 -12.18 -5.97
C GLY A 129 -5.71 -10.70 -6.04
N MET A 130 -5.23 -10.14 -4.93
CA MET A 130 -4.88 -8.73 -4.78
C MET A 130 -3.38 -8.51 -4.69
N GLU A 131 -2.96 -7.28 -4.98
CA GLU A 131 -1.59 -6.85 -4.78
C GLU A 131 -1.24 -6.76 -3.30
N PHE A 132 0.04 -7.04 -2.98
CA PHE A 132 0.59 -6.84 -1.65
C PHE A 132 1.87 -6.00 -1.75
N ALA A 133 1.80 -4.78 -1.28
CA ALA A 133 2.92 -3.84 -1.25
C ALA A 133 3.47 -3.75 0.18
N THR A 134 4.78 -3.79 0.30
CA THR A 134 5.49 -3.74 1.58
C THR A 134 6.47 -2.58 1.60
N ALA A 135 6.69 -2.04 2.77
CA ALA A 135 7.81 -1.15 3.10
C ALA A 135 8.37 -1.57 4.46
N SER A 136 9.64 -1.31 4.71
CA SER A 136 10.20 -1.34 6.06
C SER A 136 9.92 -0.02 6.77
N LEU A 137 9.70 -0.05 8.08
CA LEU A 137 9.61 1.16 8.89
C LEU A 137 10.90 1.98 8.69
N HIS A 138 10.74 3.24 8.36
CA HIS A 138 11.85 4.14 8.09
C HIS A 138 11.56 5.55 8.60
N ASN A 139 12.60 6.31 8.80
CA ASN A 139 12.48 7.74 9.05
C ASN A 139 12.32 8.48 7.73
N SER A 140 11.49 9.49 7.72
CA SER A 140 11.21 10.27 6.53
C SER A 140 11.23 11.77 6.82
N PHE A 141 12.11 12.47 6.14
CA PHE A 141 12.15 13.92 6.19
C PHE A 141 10.83 14.56 5.74
N TYR A 142 10.18 13.97 4.74
CA TYR A 142 8.91 14.49 4.20
C TYR A 142 7.74 14.36 5.17
N PHE A 143 7.77 13.38 6.07
CA PHE A 143 6.74 13.16 7.08
C PHE A 143 7.14 13.70 8.45
N VAL A 144 8.31 14.38 8.53
CA VAL A 144 8.86 14.93 9.79
C VAL A 144 9.05 13.83 10.85
N GLU A 145 9.32 12.61 10.40
CA GLU A 145 9.44 11.43 11.24
C GLU A 145 10.91 11.02 11.35
N ALA A 146 11.50 11.22 12.53
CA ALA A 146 12.92 10.98 12.78
C ALA A 146 13.20 9.99 13.93
N LYS A 147 12.13 9.46 14.56
CA LYS A 147 12.24 8.62 15.77
C LYS A 147 11.80 7.18 15.57
N ASN A 148 11.52 6.78 14.34
CA ASN A 148 11.17 5.40 14.04
C ASN A 148 12.40 4.51 14.19
N ILE A 149 12.28 3.45 15.00
CA ILE A 149 13.35 2.49 15.25
C ILE A 149 12.74 1.09 15.18
N ILE A 150 13.43 0.19 14.48
CA ILE A 150 13.20 -1.24 14.56
C ILE A 150 14.12 -1.76 15.66
N HIS A 151 13.55 -2.27 16.75
CA HIS A 151 14.29 -2.75 17.92
C HIS A 151 14.77 -4.20 17.73
N ASP A 152 13.91 -5.09 17.24
CA ASP A 152 14.24 -6.49 16.96
C ASP A 152 14.48 -6.72 15.46
N ARG A 153 15.59 -6.17 14.97
CA ARG A 153 15.99 -6.31 13.57
C ARG A 153 16.06 -7.77 13.09
N PRO A 154 16.64 -8.72 13.86
CA PRO A 154 16.69 -10.12 13.44
C PRO A 154 15.30 -10.73 13.24
N MET A 155 14.34 -10.44 14.11
CA MET A 155 12.97 -10.93 14.01
C MET A 155 12.26 -10.33 12.80
N VAL A 156 12.39 -9.04 12.56
CA VAL A 156 11.78 -8.37 11.39
C VAL A 156 12.39 -8.89 10.09
N ALA A 157 13.72 -9.02 10.01
CA ALA A 157 14.44 -9.59 8.85
C ALA A 157 13.96 -11.02 8.58
N LYS A 158 13.83 -11.85 9.63
CA LYS A 158 13.33 -13.23 9.51
C LYS A 158 11.94 -13.32 8.93
N ASN A 159 11.05 -12.41 9.29
CA ASN A 159 9.70 -12.37 8.72
C ASN A 159 9.71 -11.95 7.25
N PHE A 160 10.59 -11.03 6.82
CA PHE A 160 10.80 -10.75 5.41
C PHE A 160 11.36 -11.95 4.64
N GLU A 161 12.33 -12.69 5.20
CA GLU A 161 12.82 -13.93 4.61
C GLU A 161 11.69 -14.96 4.41
N ASN A 162 10.82 -15.10 5.40
CA ASN A 162 9.66 -15.99 5.31
C ASN A 162 8.72 -15.58 4.18
N LEU A 163 8.47 -14.26 4.02
CA LEU A 163 7.69 -13.73 2.89
C LEU A 163 8.39 -14.00 1.55
N VAL A 164 9.69 -13.76 1.45
CA VAL A 164 10.48 -14.04 0.24
C VAL A 164 10.35 -15.53 -0.15
N ASN A 165 10.54 -16.44 0.81
CA ASN A 165 10.40 -17.86 0.57
C ASN A 165 8.99 -18.26 0.11
N GLU A 166 7.94 -17.64 0.70
CA GLU A 166 6.55 -17.88 0.28
C GLU A 166 6.29 -17.39 -1.15
N LEU A 167 6.81 -16.22 -1.52
CA LEU A 167 6.68 -15.66 -2.87
C LEU A 167 7.41 -16.51 -3.93
N LEU A 168 8.59 -17.05 -3.59
CA LEU A 168 9.39 -17.89 -4.50
C LEU A 168 8.77 -19.26 -4.76
N ARG A 169 7.89 -19.78 -3.90
CA ARG A 169 7.13 -21.01 -4.13
C ARG A 169 6.14 -20.91 -5.29
N SER A 170 5.87 -19.73 -5.76
CA SER A 170 4.93 -19.48 -6.87
C SER A 170 5.64 -19.57 -8.22
N ASN A 171 4.93 -20.04 -9.25
CA ASN A 171 5.38 -19.99 -10.66
C ASN A 171 5.11 -18.63 -11.34
N SER A 172 4.78 -17.59 -10.59
CA SER A 172 4.48 -16.26 -11.13
C SER A 172 5.71 -15.36 -11.16
N PRO A 173 6.21 -14.92 -12.35
CA PRO A 173 7.32 -13.98 -12.44
C PRO A 173 7.09 -12.71 -11.62
N LYS A 174 5.83 -12.24 -11.55
CA LYS A 174 5.45 -11.07 -10.74
C LYS A 174 5.74 -11.28 -9.26
N LYS A 175 5.47 -12.48 -8.72
CA LYS A 175 5.78 -12.80 -7.33
C LYS A 175 7.29 -12.92 -7.11
N TRP A 176 8.06 -13.38 -8.09
CA TRP A 176 9.53 -13.40 -8.01
C TRP A 176 10.12 -11.98 -7.96
N PHE A 177 9.59 -11.04 -8.75
CA PHE A 177 9.97 -9.62 -8.62
C PHE A 177 9.64 -9.05 -7.24
N ARG A 178 8.49 -9.44 -6.66
CA ARG A 178 8.14 -9.07 -5.29
C ARG A 178 9.09 -9.70 -4.27
N ALA A 179 9.49 -10.95 -4.47
CA ALA A 179 10.49 -11.60 -3.62
C ALA A 179 11.82 -10.86 -3.66
N TYR A 180 12.31 -10.52 -4.85
CA TYR A 180 13.54 -9.74 -5.03
C TYR A 180 13.46 -8.38 -4.31
N PHE A 181 12.36 -7.65 -4.48
CA PHE A 181 12.14 -6.37 -3.80
C PHE A 181 12.16 -6.53 -2.27
N ASN A 182 11.42 -7.51 -1.73
CA ASN A 182 11.38 -7.76 -0.29
C ASN A 182 12.72 -8.23 0.28
N HIS A 183 13.48 -9.01 -0.49
CA HIS A 183 14.86 -9.37 -0.12
C HIS A 183 15.73 -8.11 0.00
N GLY A 184 15.59 -7.17 -0.92
CA GLY A 184 16.27 -5.88 -0.85
C GLY A 184 15.92 -5.07 0.40
N LEU A 185 14.68 -5.13 0.90
CA LEU A 185 14.26 -4.43 2.13
C LEU A 185 15.00 -4.93 3.38
N ILE A 186 15.44 -6.20 3.41
CA ILE A 186 16.20 -6.76 4.54
C ILE A 186 17.49 -5.97 4.79
N ASN A 187 18.09 -5.41 3.74
CA ASN A 187 19.31 -4.61 3.86
C ASN A 187 19.09 -3.25 4.55
N TYR A 188 17.82 -2.80 4.71
CA TYR A 188 17.46 -1.55 5.39
C TYR A 188 17.01 -1.77 6.84
N ILE A 189 16.98 -3.00 7.30
CA ILE A 189 16.62 -3.40 8.66
C ILE A 189 17.89 -3.53 9.49
#